data_0c8bf3a4899c05ed9917871481e3ac6b
#
_entry.id   0c8bf3a4899c05ed9917871481e3ac6b
#
_cell.length_a   1.000
_cell.length_b   1.000
_cell.length_c   1.000
_cell.angle_alpha   90.00
_cell.angle_beta   90.00
_cell.angle_gamma   90.00
#
_symmetry.space_group_name_H-M   'P 1'
#
loop_
_entity.id
_entity.type
_entity.pdbx_description
1 polymer ?
#
loop_
_entity_poly.entity_id
_entity_poly.type
_entity_poly.pdbx_seq_one_letter_code
_entity_poly.pdbx_strand_id
1 'polypeptide(L)' 'MIFIYSMDITKLTIVKILEELYEKFKEEDSEMTLQKLVNRSMDLYLKDKKYKKLITEHEELVESGSSL' A
#
# COMPACT_ATOMS: atom_id res chain seq x y z
N MET A 1 8.95 -19.87 19.27
CA MET A 1 9.59 -20.40 18.06
C MET A 1 8.86 -20.03 16.79
N ILE A 2 7.56 -20.14 16.80
CA ILE A 2 6.77 -19.86 15.60
C ILE A 2 6.92 -18.42 15.10
N PHE A 3 6.99 -17.48 16.01
CA PHE A 3 7.13 -16.09 15.63
C PHE A 3 8.45 -15.79 14.93
N ILE A 4 9.44 -16.65 15.09
CA ILE A 4 10.71 -16.48 14.41
C ILE A 4 10.54 -16.69 12.92
N TYR A 5 9.65 -17.58 12.54
CA TYR A 5 9.35 -17.80 11.12
C TYR A 5 8.69 -16.59 10.49
N SER A 6 7.86 -15.90 11.27
CA SER A 6 7.23 -14.69 10.76
C SER A 6 8.24 -13.65 10.37
N MET A 7 9.31 -13.54 11.11
CA MET A 7 10.37 -12.58 10.81
C MET A 7 11.13 -12.96 9.55
N ASP A 8 11.28 -14.26 9.31
CA ASP A 8 12.00 -14.74 8.13
C ASP A 8 11.24 -14.54 6.84
N ILE A 9 9.92 -14.39 6.92
CA ILE A 9 9.10 -14.26 5.73
C ILE A 9 8.72 -12.81 5.41
N THR A 10 9.23 -11.87 6.16
CA THR A 10 9.00 -10.46 5.87
C THR A 10 10.13 -9.91 5.04
N LYS A 11 9.83 -8.88 4.28
CA LYS A 11 10.82 -8.22 3.44
C LYS A 11 10.71 -6.72 3.63
N LEU A 12 11.85 -6.07 3.78
CA LEU A 12 11.90 -4.62 3.85
C LEU A 12 12.06 -4.08 2.43
N THR A 13 11.14 -3.22 2.03
CA THR A 13 11.22 -2.58 0.71
C THR A 13 11.10 -1.08 0.87
N ILE A 14 11.57 -0.35 -0.13
CA ILE A 14 11.51 1.11 -0.16
C ILE A 14 10.63 1.52 -1.32
N VAL A 15 9.62 2.36 -1.04
CA VAL A 15 8.75 2.90 -2.08
C VAL A 15 8.65 4.41 -1.91
N LYS A 16 8.42 5.10 -3.01
CA LYS A 16 8.19 6.53 -2.97
C LYS A 16 6.71 6.77 -2.80
N ILE A 17 6.37 7.76 -1.97
CA ILE A 17 4.98 8.10 -1.69
C ILE A 17 4.83 9.60 -1.85
N LEU A 18 3.74 10.02 -2.47
CA LEU A 18 3.43 11.44 -2.58
C LEU A 18 3.22 12.01 -1.19
N GLU A 19 3.96 13.05 -0.85
CA GLU A 19 3.92 13.63 0.48
C GLU A 19 2.54 14.10 0.89
N GLU A 20 1.87 14.82 -0.01
CA GLU A 20 0.52 15.31 0.25
C GLU A 20 -0.47 14.17 0.51
N LEU A 21 -0.36 13.10 -0.27
CA LEU A 21 -1.22 11.94 -0.11
C LEU A 21 -0.97 11.25 1.22
N TYR A 22 0.29 11.13 1.59
CA TYR A 22 0.67 10.51 2.86
C TYR A 22 0.13 11.31 4.04
N GLU A 23 0.26 12.63 3.99
CA GLU A 23 -0.23 13.49 5.05
C GLU A 23 -1.74 13.38 5.22
N LYS A 24 -2.47 13.36 4.12
CA LYS A 24 -3.93 13.19 4.16
C LYS A 24 -4.30 11.84 4.72
N PHE A 25 -3.56 10.81 4.36
CA PHE A 25 -3.80 9.48 4.88
C PHE A 25 -3.63 9.44 6.39
N LYS A 26 -2.59 10.05 6.92
CA LYS A 26 -2.34 10.06 8.36
C LYS A 26 -3.38 10.89 9.11
N GLU A 27 -3.86 11.96 8.51
CA GLU A 27 -4.92 12.76 9.11
C GLU A 27 -6.24 12.01 9.17
N GLU A 28 -6.54 11.27 8.11
CA GLU A 28 -7.81 10.54 8.01
C GLU A 28 -7.87 9.37 8.98
N ASP A 29 -6.78 8.66 9.15
CA ASP A 29 -6.77 7.48 9.99
C ASP A 29 -5.39 7.28 10.63
N SER A 30 -5.23 7.82 11.83
CA SER A 30 -3.98 7.74 12.56
C SER A 30 -3.68 6.33 13.09
N GLU A 31 -4.68 5.47 13.14
CA GLU A 31 -4.51 4.10 13.62
C GLU A 31 -4.04 3.14 12.54
N MET A 32 -4.34 3.45 11.30
CA MET A 32 -3.90 2.63 10.18
C MET A 32 -2.44 2.94 9.87
N THR A 33 -1.60 1.94 9.96
CA THR A 33 -0.19 2.14 9.59
C THR A 33 -0.02 1.93 8.10
N LEU A 34 1.00 2.56 7.55
CA LEU A 34 1.32 2.40 6.14
C LEU A 34 1.63 0.94 5.82
N GLN A 35 2.32 0.27 6.72
CA GLN A 35 2.65 -1.13 6.55
C GLN A 35 1.39 -2.00 6.42
N LYS A 36 0.42 -1.76 7.28
CA LYS A 36 -0.85 -2.50 7.21
C LYS A 36 -1.58 -2.21 5.91
N LEU A 37 -1.63 -0.95 5.52
CA LEU A 37 -2.31 -0.56 4.31
C LEU A 37 -1.68 -1.23 3.09
N VAL A 38 -0.37 -1.19 3.00
CA VAL A 38 0.35 -1.78 1.86
C VAL A 38 0.12 -3.29 1.80
N ASN A 39 0.29 -3.97 2.92
CA ASN A 39 0.13 -5.43 2.93
C ASN A 39 -1.31 -5.85 2.61
N ARG A 40 -2.27 -5.17 3.19
CA ARG A 40 -3.68 -5.48 2.93
C ARG A 40 -4.08 -5.15 1.51
N SER A 41 -3.54 -4.07 0.97
CA SER A 41 -3.81 -3.68 -0.42
C SER A 41 -3.24 -4.70 -1.39
N MET A 42 -2.03 -5.17 -1.14
CA MET A 42 -1.44 -6.20 -2.00
C MET A 42 -2.22 -7.50 -1.93
N ASP A 43 -2.67 -7.86 -0.75
CA ASP A 43 -3.46 -9.08 -0.59
C ASP A 43 -4.77 -8.98 -1.37
N LEU A 44 -5.47 -7.87 -1.25
CA LEU A 44 -6.70 -7.64 -2.00
C LEU A 44 -6.46 -7.59 -3.50
N TYR A 45 -5.37 -6.97 -3.91
CA TYR A 45 -5.01 -6.90 -5.32
C TYR A 45 -4.87 -8.29 -5.93
N LEU A 46 -4.32 -9.22 -5.18
CA LEU A 46 -4.11 -10.58 -5.66
C LEU A 46 -5.37 -11.43 -5.62
N LYS A 47 -6.25 -11.19 -4.66
CA LYS A 47 -7.41 -12.03 -4.41
C LYS A 47 -8.73 -11.50 -4.95
N ASP A 48 -8.87 -10.18 -5.02
CA ASP A 48 -10.12 -9.55 -5.43
C ASP A 48 -9.94 -8.90 -6.80
N LYS A 49 -10.59 -9.48 -7.80
CA LYS A 49 -10.47 -8.99 -9.17
C LYS A 49 -11.01 -7.58 -9.35
N LYS A 50 -12.03 -7.22 -8.59
CA LYS A 50 -12.60 -5.88 -8.66
C LYS A 50 -11.62 -4.85 -8.11
N TYR A 51 -10.98 -5.19 -7.01
CA TYR A 51 -9.99 -4.32 -6.41
C TYR A 51 -8.78 -4.14 -7.32
N LYS A 52 -8.33 -5.23 -7.91
CA LYS A 52 -7.23 -5.19 -8.87
C LYS A 52 -7.54 -4.24 -10.02
N LYS A 53 -8.76 -4.32 -10.53
CA LYS A 53 -9.19 -3.47 -11.63
C LYS A 53 -9.19 -2.00 -11.21
N LEU A 54 -9.72 -1.72 -10.02
CA LEU A 54 -9.74 -0.36 -9.50
C LEU A 54 -8.34 0.25 -9.42
N ILE A 55 -7.40 -0.51 -8.87
CA ILE A 55 -6.02 -0.04 -8.72
C ILE A 55 -5.38 0.14 -10.08
N THR A 56 -5.55 -0.82 -10.99
CA THR A 56 -4.94 -0.77 -12.31
C THR A 56 -5.45 0.42 -13.13
N GLU A 57 -6.73 0.73 -12.99
CA GLU A 57 -7.37 1.79 -13.77
C GLU A 57 -7.35 3.15 -13.06
N HIS A 58 -6.76 3.22 -11.88
CA HIS A 58 -6.68 4.47 -11.14
C HIS A 58 -5.53 5.32 -11.70
N GLU A 59 -5.86 6.20 -12.62
CA GLU A 59 -4.89 7.00 -13.35
C GLU A 59 -4.64 8.40 -12.80
N GLU A 60 -5.36 8.79 -11.77
CA GLU A 60 -5.23 10.13 -11.22
C GLU A 60 -3.83 10.48 -10.74
N LEU A 61 -3.11 9.50 -10.24
CA LEU A 61 -1.75 9.72 -9.76
C LEU A 61 -0.75 9.87 -10.89
N VAL A 62 -1.10 9.37 -12.08
CA VAL A 62 -0.23 9.49 -13.24
C VAL A 62 -0.16 10.93 -13.71
N GLU A 63 -1.25 11.68 -13.58
CA GLU A 63 -1.32 13.06 -14.00
C GLU A 63 -0.39 13.98 -13.22
N SER A 64 0.05 13.54 -12.06
CA SER A 64 0.99 14.33 -11.27
C SER A 64 2.42 14.26 -11.81
N GLY A 65 2.60 13.61 -12.95
CA GLY A 65 3.90 13.50 -13.57
C GLY A 65 4.79 12.44 -12.94
N SER A 66 4.18 11.54 -12.23
CA SER A 66 4.87 10.48 -11.53
C SER A 66 4.58 9.12 -12.16
N SER A 67 5.51 8.21 -12.02
CA SER A 67 5.30 6.83 -12.43
C SER A 67 4.65 6.00 -11.31
N LEU A 68 4.13 6.69 -10.34
CA LEU A 68 3.43 6.03 -9.23
C LEU A 68 2.07 5.41 -9.68
#